data_19758340d969bb044574321909b88cbe
#
_entry.id   19758340d969bb044574321909b88cbe
#
_cell.length_a   1.000
_cell.length_b   1.000
_cell.length_c   1.000
_cell.angle_alpha   90.00
_cell.angle_beta   90.00
_cell.angle_gamma   90.00
#
_symmetry.space_group_name_H-M   'P 1'
#
loop_
_entity.id
_entity.type
_entity.pdbx_description
1 polymer ?
#
loop_
_entity_poly.entity_id
_entity_poly.type
_entity_poly.pdbx_seq_one_letter_code
_entity_poly.pdbx_strand_id
1 'polypeptide(L)'
;MRNKFNCLVLDTETHFKSEHQNIVFDIAWVWGDVRNPTAPKQERRFLVKEFLLPSYWEHTYADKETGVRKYWKRDSRADATCKLAHDNPEMVKSWDFIMGVLHADSSMVDGVGSYNWAFDSRAINNTNRKLNHEGILDSFGITPFCIQDMYVRKVINQNYFTFIDSLDDNEKSNYLSKSGKNLGYSAEVMARYVNSHTDYVESHTALDDSKVEFELTRIFCNRYFDDFKKDFLGNPKGVSWKMVKDRLSSAEKMRQREA
;
A
#
# COMPACT_ATOMS: atom_id res chain seq x y z
N MET A 1 20.02 -1.84 25.00
CA MET A 1 18.77 -2.31 24.39
C MET A 1 18.28 -1.24 23.42
N ARG A 2 17.89 -1.60 22.21
CA ARG A 2 17.24 -0.64 21.31
C ARG A 2 15.83 -0.33 21.85
N ASN A 3 15.48 0.94 21.99
CA ASN A 3 14.14 1.32 22.43
C ASN A 3 13.11 0.80 21.41
N LYS A 4 12.05 0.16 21.91
CA LYS A 4 10.94 -0.31 21.09
C LYS A 4 10.30 0.86 20.35
N PHE A 5 9.93 0.64 19.08
CA PHE A 5 9.22 1.61 18.26
C PHE A 5 8.15 0.87 17.45
N ASN A 6 6.90 1.08 17.82
CA ASN A 6 5.78 0.40 17.18
C ASN A 6 5.24 1.23 16.02
N CYS A 7 5.06 0.57 14.89
CA CYS A 7 4.29 1.13 13.77
C CYS A 7 3.10 0.24 13.46
N LEU A 8 2.04 0.86 12.96
CA LEU A 8 0.92 0.22 12.31
C LEU A 8 1.01 0.51 10.81
N VAL A 9 0.94 -0.54 9.99
CA VAL A 9 0.90 -0.43 8.53
C VAL A 9 -0.41 -0.99 8.05
N LEU A 10 -1.16 -0.18 7.33
CA LEU A 10 -2.48 -0.53 6.79
C LEU A 10 -2.46 -0.56 5.27
N ASP A 11 -3.33 -1.38 4.70
CA ASP A 11 -3.64 -1.42 3.28
C ASP A 11 -5.15 -1.48 3.04
N THR A 12 -5.59 -0.96 1.91
CA THR A 12 -7.02 -0.91 1.54
C THR A 12 -7.26 -1.40 0.12
N GLU A 13 -8.20 -2.33 -0.01
CA GLU A 13 -8.77 -2.68 -1.31
C GLU A 13 -10.03 -1.87 -1.58
N THR A 14 -10.11 -1.30 -2.77
CA THR A 14 -11.17 -0.35 -3.12
C THR A 14 -11.94 -0.76 -4.37
N HIS A 15 -13.21 -0.35 -4.45
CA HIS A 15 -14.00 -0.47 -5.67
C HIS A 15 -13.51 0.51 -6.74
N PHE A 16 -13.43 0.05 -7.99
CA PHE A 16 -12.95 0.85 -9.14
C PHE A 16 -14.02 1.74 -9.79
N LYS A 17 -15.19 1.89 -9.19
CA LYS A 17 -16.25 2.70 -9.83
C LYS A 17 -15.89 4.17 -9.89
N SER A 18 -15.96 4.75 -11.09
CA SER A 18 -15.82 6.19 -11.32
C SER A 18 -16.81 7.04 -10.49
N GLU A 19 -17.95 6.48 -10.15
CA GLU A 19 -19.01 7.11 -9.37
C GLU A 19 -18.77 7.00 -7.84
N HIS A 20 -17.84 6.16 -7.39
CA HIS A 20 -17.59 5.87 -5.97
C HIS A 20 -16.16 6.08 -5.51
N GLN A 21 -15.36 6.82 -6.27
CA GLN A 21 -14.07 7.39 -5.87
C GLN A 21 -13.29 6.58 -4.81
N ASN A 22 -12.87 5.35 -5.13
CA ASN A 22 -12.07 4.51 -4.24
C ASN A 22 -12.72 4.30 -2.87
N ILE A 23 -13.87 3.65 -2.84
CA ILE A 23 -14.54 3.24 -1.59
C ILE A 23 -13.95 1.92 -1.11
N VAL A 24 -13.58 1.86 0.15
CA VAL A 24 -12.95 0.69 0.77
C VAL A 24 -13.97 -0.44 0.94
N PHE A 25 -13.63 -1.66 0.51
CA PHE A 25 -14.41 -2.86 0.80
C PHE A 25 -13.65 -3.92 1.62
N ASP A 26 -12.31 -3.87 1.60
CA ASP A 26 -11.42 -4.72 2.40
C ASP A 26 -10.34 -3.81 2.99
N ILE A 27 -10.11 -3.91 4.28
CA ILE A 27 -9.08 -3.16 4.99
C ILE A 27 -8.37 -4.06 5.98
N ALA A 28 -7.06 -3.95 6.01
CA ALA A 28 -6.25 -4.69 6.97
C ALA A 28 -5.11 -3.83 7.50
N TRP A 29 -4.57 -4.24 8.64
CA TRP A 29 -3.36 -3.65 9.19
C TRP A 29 -2.57 -4.64 10.02
N VAL A 30 -1.27 -4.40 10.04
CA VAL A 30 -0.29 -5.14 10.83
C VAL A 30 0.47 -4.14 11.69
N TRP A 31 0.68 -4.46 12.98
CA TRP A 31 1.46 -3.60 13.85
C TRP A 31 2.40 -4.35 14.78
N GLY A 32 3.46 -3.67 15.18
CA GLY A 32 4.48 -4.20 16.05
C GLY A 32 5.74 -3.36 16.05
N ASP A 33 6.79 -3.87 16.72
CA ASP A 33 8.08 -3.22 16.79
C ASP A 33 8.83 -3.33 15.45
N VAL A 34 9.01 -2.20 14.78
CA VAL A 34 9.72 -2.14 13.49
C VAL A 34 11.24 -2.14 13.62
N ARG A 35 11.77 -2.05 14.83
CA ARG A 35 13.22 -2.12 15.10
C ARG A 35 13.71 -3.51 15.43
N ASN A 36 12.81 -4.44 15.68
CA ASN A 36 13.14 -5.82 15.98
C ASN A 36 12.49 -6.77 14.96
N PRO A 37 13.26 -7.33 14.01
CA PRO A 37 12.71 -8.17 12.95
C PRO A 37 12.09 -9.48 13.46
N THR A 38 12.46 -9.92 14.68
CA THR A 38 11.93 -11.15 15.31
C THR A 38 10.82 -10.88 16.31
N ALA A 39 10.47 -9.61 16.57
CA ALA A 39 9.38 -9.29 17.48
C ALA A 39 8.04 -9.78 16.90
N PRO A 40 7.15 -10.30 17.78
CA PRO A 40 5.81 -10.67 17.34
C PRO A 40 5.08 -9.44 16.78
N LYS A 41 4.28 -9.68 15.77
CA LYS A 41 3.36 -8.71 15.18
C LYS A 41 1.93 -9.14 15.40
N GLN A 42 1.03 -8.17 15.42
CA GLN A 42 -0.41 -8.38 15.47
C GLN A 42 -1.01 -7.98 14.14
N GLU A 43 -2.18 -8.52 13.81
CA GLU A 43 -2.83 -8.27 12.54
C GLU A 43 -4.34 -8.22 12.68
N ARG A 44 -4.99 -7.43 11.84
CA ARG A 44 -6.45 -7.40 11.68
C ARG A 44 -6.81 -7.27 10.21
N ARG A 45 -7.96 -7.83 9.87
CA ARG A 45 -8.60 -7.68 8.56
C ARG A 45 -10.10 -7.61 8.73
N PHE A 46 -10.73 -6.71 7.99
CA PHE A 46 -12.18 -6.56 7.98
C PHE A 46 -12.69 -6.33 6.57
N LEU A 47 -13.84 -6.94 6.28
CA LEU A 47 -14.64 -6.66 5.10
C LEU A 47 -15.75 -5.69 5.48
N VAL A 48 -15.89 -4.61 4.71
CA VAL A 48 -16.84 -3.54 5.01
C VAL A 48 -18.23 -3.95 4.57
N LYS A 49 -19.07 -4.25 5.57
CA LYS A 49 -20.43 -4.80 5.39
C LYS A 49 -21.27 -4.02 4.37
N GLU A 50 -21.21 -2.70 4.42
CA GLU A 50 -22.02 -1.79 3.61
C GLU A 50 -21.70 -1.90 2.11
N PHE A 51 -20.51 -2.40 1.75
CA PHE A 51 -20.03 -2.45 0.38
C PHE A 51 -19.89 -3.86 -0.19
N LEU A 52 -20.40 -4.88 0.49
CA LEU A 52 -20.44 -6.26 -0.02
C LEU A 52 -21.68 -6.56 -0.89
N LEU A 53 -22.57 -5.59 -1.09
CA LEU A 53 -23.77 -5.76 -1.92
C LEU A 53 -23.41 -5.91 -3.40
N PRO A 54 -24.15 -6.74 -4.17
CA PRO A 54 -23.88 -6.99 -5.58
C PRO A 54 -23.74 -5.71 -6.42
N SER A 55 -24.55 -4.69 -6.13
CA SER A 55 -24.53 -3.40 -6.86
C SER A 55 -23.17 -2.67 -6.82
N TYR A 56 -22.33 -2.95 -5.84
CA TYR A 56 -20.99 -2.35 -5.76
C TYR A 56 -19.95 -3.07 -6.61
N TRP A 57 -20.22 -4.32 -7.00
CA TRP A 57 -19.32 -5.15 -7.80
C TRP A 57 -19.59 -5.07 -9.30
N GLU A 58 -20.69 -4.44 -9.69
CA GLU A 58 -21.10 -4.30 -11.06
C GLU A 58 -20.84 -2.87 -11.56
N HIS A 59 -20.15 -2.72 -12.67
CA HIS A 59 -19.91 -1.42 -13.27
C HIS A 59 -20.12 -1.43 -14.79
N THR A 60 -20.62 -0.32 -15.30
CA THR A 60 -20.69 -0.06 -16.73
C THR A 60 -19.48 0.76 -17.14
N TYR A 61 -18.89 0.42 -18.27
CA TYR A 61 -17.88 1.27 -18.90
C TYR A 61 -18.37 1.76 -20.25
N ALA A 62 -17.98 2.97 -20.61
CA ALA A 62 -18.23 3.50 -21.94
C ALA A 62 -17.09 3.02 -22.87
N ASP A 63 -17.48 2.54 -24.05
CA ASP A 63 -16.55 2.29 -25.12
C ASP A 63 -15.87 3.62 -25.51
N LYS A 64 -14.55 3.62 -25.58
CA LYS A 64 -13.80 4.86 -25.82
C LYS A 64 -13.98 5.44 -27.22
N GLU A 65 -14.33 4.59 -28.20
CA GLU A 65 -14.49 5.01 -29.61
C GLU A 65 -15.93 5.43 -29.91
N THR A 66 -16.90 4.73 -29.36
CA THR A 66 -18.32 4.95 -29.70
C THR A 66 -19.09 5.74 -28.65
N GLY A 67 -18.53 5.93 -27.46
CA GLY A 67 -19.23 6.55 -26.31
C GLY A 67 -20.42 5.72 -25.78
N VAL A 68 -20.72 4.58 -26.42
CA VAL A 68 -21.84 3.70 -26.02
C VAL A 68 -21.47 2.94 -24.76
N ARG A 69 -22.33 2.99 -23.76
CA ARG A 69 -22.17 2.18 -22.54
C ARG A 69 -22.29 0.70 -22.91
N LYS A 70 -21.14 0.02 -22.91
CA LYS A 70 -21.08 -1.43 -23.16
C LYS A 70 -20.95 -2.17 -21.85
N TYR A 71 -21.84 -3.11 -21.64
CA TYR A 71 -21.86 -4.22 -20.70
C TYR A 71 -21.42 -3.97 -19.25
N TRP A 72 -22.17 -4.59 -18.35
CA TRP A 72 -21.84 -4.80 -16.96
C TRP A 72 -20.60 -5.70 -16.89
N LYS A 73 -19.51 -5.19 -16.34
CA LYS A 73 -18.36 -5.99 -15.98
C LYS A 73 -18.39 -6.14 -14.45
N ARG A 74 -18.47 -7.37 -13.99
CA ARG A 74 -18.30 -7.68 -12.59
C ARG A 74 -16.82 -7.57 -12.25
N ASP A 75 -16.50 -6.99 -11.10
CA ASP A 75 -15.14 -6.96 -10.56
C ASP A 75 -14.68 -8.40 -10.34
N SER A 76 -13.51 -8.77 -10.86
CA SER A 76 -12.96 -10.13 -10.74
C SER A 76 -12.70 -10.58 -9.29
N ARG A 77 -12.60 -9.62 -8.36
CA ARG A 77 -12.42 -9.88 -6.93
C ARG A 77 -13.73 -10.20 -6.21
N ALA A 78 -14.88 -9.90 -6.82
CA ALA A 78 -16.19 -10.03 -6.18
C ALA A 78 -16.45 -11.43 -5.63
N ASP A 79 -16.22 -12.47 -6.44
CA ASP A 79 -16.54 -13.84 -6.03
C ASP A 79 -15.64 -14.33 -4.91
N ALA A 80 -14.34 -14.00 -4.96
CA ALA A 80 -13.40 -14.35 -3.91
C ALA A 80 -13.73 -13.62 -2.60
N THR A 81 -14.07 -12.32 -2.67
CA THR A 81 -14.43 -11.51 -1.50
C THR A 81 -15.76 -11.95 -0.90
N CYS A 82 -16.78 -12.20 -1.73
CA CYS A 82 -18.07 -12.71 -1.24
C CYS A 82 -17.93 -14.10 -0.60
N LYS A 83 -17.11 -14.97 -1.19
CA LYS A 83 -16.82 -16.28 -0.60
C LYS A 83 -16.10 -16.13 0.74
N LEU A 84 -15.08 -15.27 0.82
CA LEU A 84 -14.36 -15.00 2.05
C LEU A 84 -15.31 -14.47 3.15
N ALA A 85 -16.22 -13.55 2.80
CA ALA A 85 -17.22 -13.00 3.73
C ALA A 85 -18.22 -14.08 4.22
N HIS A 86 -18.57 -15.03 3.35
CA HIS A 86 -19.44 -16.14 3.69
C HIS A 86 -18.75 -17.14 4.64
N ASP A 87 -17.51 -17.47 4.33
CA ASP A 87 -16.74 -18.47 5.08
C ASP A 87 -16.24 -17.92 6.44
N ASN A 88 -16.12 -16.57 6.57
CA ASN A 88 -15.60 -15.88 7.76
C ASN A 88 -16.50 -14.68 8.13
N PRO A 89 -17.74 -14.92 8.58
CA PRO A 89 -18.71 -13.86 8.88
C PRO A 89 -18.25 -12.90 10.01
N GLU A 90 -17.33 -13.35 10.88
CA GLU A 90 -16.73 -12.53 11.93
C GLU A 90 -15.85 -11.40 11.40
N MET A 91 -15.33 -11.54 10.18
CA MET A 91 -14.55 -10.48 9.50
C MET A 91 -15.45 -9.38 8.94
N VAL A 92 -16.73 -9.65 8.71
CA VAL A 92 -17.68 -8.68 8.15
C VAL A 92 -18.15 -7.76 9.25
N LYS A 93 -17.76 -6.48 9.18
CA LYS A 93 -18.09 -5.46 10.19
C LYS A 93 -18.63 -4.20 9.54
N SER A 94 -19.42 -3.44 10.31
CA SER A 94 -19.80 -2.09 9.91
C SER A 94 -18.58 -1.18 9.88
N TRP A 95 -18.63 -0.17 9.04
CA TRP A 95 -17.54 0.80 8.94
C TRP A 95 -17.25 1.50 10.26
N ASP A 96 -18.29 1.87 11.03
CA ASP A 96 -18.14 2.49 12.35
C ASP A 96 -17.36 1.61 13.32
N PHE A 97 -17.63 0.30 13.33
CA PHE A 97 -16.88 -0.64 14.15
C PHE A 97 -15.42 -0.69 13.72
N ILE A 98 -15.17 -0.79 12.41
CA ILE A 98 -13.80 -0.86 11.84
C ILE A 98 -13.00 0.40 12.22
N MET A 99 -13.59 1.58 12.05
CA MET A 99 -12.95 2.85 12.38
C MET A 99 -12.68 3.00 13.88
N GLY A 100 -13.58 2.52 14.72
CA GLY A 100 -13.37 2.48 16.18
C GLY A 100 -12.18 1.59 16.58
N VAL A 101 -12.05 0.41 15.95
CA VAL A 101 -10.91 -0.50 16.19
C VAL A 101 -9.62 0.08 15.64
N LEU A 102 -9.62 0.66 14.44
CA LEU A 102 -8.45 1.29 13.84
C LEU A 102 -7.96 2.47 14.71
N HIS A 103 -8.87 3.29 15.23
CA HIS A 103 -8.53 4.37 16.15
C HIS A 103 -7.88 3.84 17.43
N ALA A 104 -8.46 2.82 18.04
CA ALA A 104 -7.90 2.20 19.26
C ALA A 104 -6.50 1.63 19.02
N ASP A 105 -6.31 0.86 17.93
CA ASP A 105 -5.00 0.27 17.60
C ASP A 105 -3.98 1.36 17.21
N SER A 106 -4.40 2.41 16.49
CA SER A 106 -3.53 3.55 16.12
C SER A 106 -3.04 4.35 17.32
N SER A 107 -3.83 4.43 18.39
CA SER A 107 -3.45 5.14 19.61
C SER A 107 -2.34 4.44 20.41
N MET A 108 -2.06 3.17 20.10
CA MET A 108 -1.05 2.35 20.80
C MET A 108 0.31 2.30 20.09
N VAL A 109 0.46 3.03 18.96
CA VAL A 109 1.68 2.98 18.14
C VAL A 109 2.30 4.36 17.97
N ASP A 110 3.60 4.38 17.63
CA ASP A 110 4.37 5.62 17.42
C ASP A 110 4.15 6.23 16.04
N GLY A 111 3.70 5.41 15.07
CA GLY A 111 3.43 5.85 13.69
C GLY A 111 2.47 4.95 12.96
N VAL A 112 1.72 5.52 12.01
CA VAL A 112 0.77 4.81 11.13
C VAL A 112 1.13 5.09 9.68
N GLY A 113 1.24 4.05 8.87
CA GLY A 113 1.62 4.22 7.45
C GLY A 113 0.97 3.22 6.53
N SER A 114 1.20 3.43 5.24
CA SER A 114 0.89 2.49 4.16
C SER A 114 1.91 2.65 3.03
N TYR A 115 1.89 1.76 2.05
CA TYR A 115 2.79 1.90 0.92
C TYR A 115 2.56 3.21 0.16
N ASN A 116 1.31 3.56 -0.10
CA ASN A 116 0.94 4.83 -0.71
C ASN A 116 -0.06 5.58 0.19
N TRP A 117 0.43 6.19 1.25
CA TRP A 117 -0.39 6.88 2.24
C TRP A 117 -1.44 7.83 1.65
N ALA A 118 -1.07 8.55 0.59
CA ALA A 118 -1.99 9.47 -0.06
C ALA A 118 -3.19 8.77 -0.73
N PHE A 119 -3.03 7.50 -1.13
CA PHE A 119 -4.12 6.70 -1.68
C PHE A 119 -5.02 6.17 -0.56
N ASP A 120 -4.44 5.47 0.41
CA ASP A 120 -5.18 4.79 1.47
C ASP A 120 -5.93 5.76 2.39
N SER A 121 -5.27 6.84 2.80
CA SER A 121 -5.92 7.89 3.60
C SER A 121 -7.09 8.54 2.84
N ARG A 122 -6.94 8.77 1.53
CA ARG A 122 -8.03 9.29 0.71
C ARG A 122 -9.17 8.28 0.57
N ALA A 123 -8.87 6.99 0.38
CA ALA A 123 -9.88 5.93 0.28
C ALA A 123 -10.70 5.83 1.58
N ILE A 124 -10.05 5.84 2.73
CA ILE A 124 -10.70 5.85 4.05
C ILE A 124 -11.57 7.10 4.20
N ASN A 125 -11.06 8.29 3.90
CA ASN A 125 -11.80 9.53 4.00
C ASN A 125 -12.99 9.61 3.00
N ASN A 126 -12.88 9.00 1.83
CA ASN A 126 -13.99 8.89 0.87
C ASN A 126 -15.08 7.97 1.42
N THR A 127 -14.70 6.86 2.05
CA THR A 127 -15.61 5.91 2.69
C THR A 127 -16.34 6.57 3.85
N ASN A 128 -15.63 7.31 4.71
CA ASN A 128 -16.21 8.11 5.78
C ASN A 128 -17.28 9.06 5.25
N ARG A 129 -16.96 9.84 4.22
CA ARG A 129 -17.92 10.77 3.60
C ARG A 129 -19.13 10.06 3.00
N LYS A 130 -18.91 8.92 2.34
CA LYS A 130 -19.99 8.14 1.74
C LYS A 130 -20.99 7.60 2.75
N LEU A 131 -20.52 7.24 3.93
CA LEU A 131 -21.32 6.68 5.02
C LEU A 131 -21.76 7.73 6.06
N ASN A 132 -21.47 9.03 5.81
CA ASN A 132 -21.72 10.12 6.75
C ASN A 132 -21.07 9.89 8.13
N HIS A 133 -19.93 9.21 8.15
CA HIS A 133 -19.14 9.02 9.36
C HIS A 133 -18.33 10.31 9.62
N GLU A 134 -18.46 10.89 10.81
CA GLU A 134 -17.84 12.18 11.14
C GLU A 134 -16.32 12.10 11.37
N GLY A 135 -15.80 10.90 11.64
CA GLY A 135 -14.36 10.69 11.84
C GLY A 135 -13.59 10.84 10.55
N ILE A 136 -12.61 11.73 10.52
CA ILE A 136 -11.60 11.79 9.49
C ILE A 136 -10.35 11.11 10.05
N LEU A 137 -9.62 10.33 9.25
CA LEU A 137 -8.41 9.61 9.70
C LEU A 137 -7.40 10.58 10.38
N ASP A 138 -7.28 11.80 9.86
CA ASP A 138 -6.42 12.84 10.42
C ASP A 138 -6.83 13.27 11.85
N SER A 139 -8.10 13.08 12.24
CA SER A 139 -8.59 13.40 13.58
C SER A 139 -8.17 12.39 14.66
N PHE A 140 -7.58 11.26 14.27
CA PHE A 140 -7.14 10.23 15.21
C PHE A 140 -5.84 10.59 15.95
N GLY A 141 -5.23 11.74 15.66
CA GLY A 141 -3.96 12.14 16.27
C GLY A 141 -2.78 11.25 15.85
N ILE A 142 -2.90 10.57 14.72
CA ILE A 142 -1.87 9.68 14.19
C ILE A 142 -0.65 10.47 13.70
N THR A 143 0.51 9.80 13.73
CA THR A 143 1.74 10.31 13.11
C THR A 143 1.99 9.53 11.82
N PRO A 144 1.58 10.05 10.65
CA PRO A 144 1.56 9.30 9.40
C PRO A 144 2.94 9.17 8.75
N PHE A 145 3.15 8.11 7.94
CA PHE A 145 4.30 7.97 7.05
C PHE A 145 3.92 7.25 5.75
N CYS A 146 4.75 7.43 4.70
CA CYS A 146 4.56 6.81 3.38
C CYS A 146 5.76 5.93 3.06
N ILE A 147 5.54 4.61 2.93
CA ILE A 147 6.60 3.63 2.66
C ILE A 147 7.18 3.84 1.26
N GLN A 148 6.35 4.14 0.27
CA GLN A 148 6.80 4.43 -1.09
C GLN A 148 7.77 5.63 -1.13
N ASP A 149 7.47 6.71 -0.38
CA ASP A 149 8.36 7.87 -0.28
C ASP A 149 9.72 7.50 0.34
N MET A 150 9.70 6.67 1.40
CA MET A 150 10.91 6.14 2.03
C MET A 150 11.81 5.40 1.04
N TYR A 151 11.22 4.48 0.28
CA TYR A 151 11.94 3.65 -0.68
C TYR A 151 12.44 4.46 -1.88
N VAL A 152 11.61 5.32 -2.44
CA VAL A 152 12.00 6.18 -3.58
C VAL A 152 13.14 7.13 -3.20
N ARG A 153 13.13 7.68 -2.00
CA ARG A 153 14.17 8.65 -1.58
C ARG A 153 15.48 8.03 -1.09
N LYS A 154 15.43 6.82 -0.53
CA LYS A 154 16.61 6.23 0.12
C LYS A 154 17.09 4.92 -0.51
N VAL A 155 16.19 4.10 -1.03
CA VAL A 155 16.50 2.75 -1.51
C VAL A 155 16.70 2.71 -3.02
N ILE A 156 15.90 3.46 -3.80
CA ILE A 156 16.12 3.61 -5.24
C ILE A 156 17.31 4.54 -5.46
N ASN A 157 18.50 3.92 -5.51
CA ASN A 157 19.79 4.58 -5.69
C ASN A 157 20.64 3.76 -6.68
N GLN A 158 21.92 4.10 -6.83
CA GLN A 158 22.82 3.42 -7.74
C GLN A 158 22.89 1.90 -7.53
N ASN A 159 22.86 1.42 -6.28
CA ASN A 159 22.90 -0.03 -6.02
C ASN A 159 21.67 -0.75 -6.58
N TYR A 160 20.49 -0.11 -6.51
CA TYR A 160 19.27 -0.66 -7.13
C TYR A 160 19.43 -0.80 -8.65
N PHE A 161 20.01 0.20 -9.31
CA PHE A 161 20.27 0.12 -10.76
C PHE A 161 21.34 -0.93 -11.11
N THR A 162 22.43 -0.99 -10.36
CA THR A 162 23.47 -2.01 -10.56
C THR A 162 22.88 -3.41 -10.41
N PHE A 163 21.99 -3.61 -9.41
CA PHE A 163 21.28 -4.85 -9.25
C PHE A 163 20.41 -5.18 -10.48
N ILE A 164 19.57 -4.24 -10.93
CA ILE A 164 18.72 -4.45 -12.11
C ILE A 164 19.55 -4.77 -13.36
N ASP A 165 20.69 -4.11 -13.54
CA ASP A 165 21.59 -4.34 -14.69
C ASP A 165 22.25 -5.72 -14.65
N SER A 166 22.43 -6.30 -13.46
CA SER A 166 23.00 -7.66 -13.31
C SER A 166 22.02 -8.80 -13.61
N LEU A 167 20.72 -8.49 -13.74
CA LEU A 167 19.68 -9.47 -14.04
C LEU A 167 19.60 -9.78 -15.54
N ASP A 168 19.17 -10.97 -15.90
CA ASP A 168 18.81 -11.29 -17.28
C ASP A 168 17.50 -10.60 -17.70
N ASP A 169 17.16 -10.64 -18.99
CA ASP A 169 15.98 -9.94 -19.52
C ASP A 169 14.64 -10.45 -18.96
N ASN A 170 14.56 -11.75 -18.62
CA ASN A 170 13.37 -12.34 -18.02
C ASN A 170 13.20 -11.84 -16.59
N GLU A 171 14.26 -11.89 -15.80
CA GLU A 171 14.27 -11.37 -14.45
C GLU A 171 14.00 -9.88 -14.40
N LYS A 172 14.62 -9.09 -15.29
CA LYS A 172 14.36 -7.64 -15.41
C LYS A 172 12.90 -7.31 -15.60
N SER A 173 12.17 -8.14 -16.35
CA SER A 173 10.74 -7.93 -16.58
C SER A 173 9.93 -7.79 -15.30
N ASN A 174 10.33 -8.48 -14.22
CA ASN A 174 9.69 -8.44 -12.90
C ASN A 174 9.91 -7.13 -12.14
N TYR A 175 10.85 -6.31 -12.60
CA TYR A 175 11.19 -5.01 -12.02
C TYR A 175 10.74 -3.83 -12.88
N LEU A 176 10.02 -4.10 -13.96
CA LEU A 176 9.45 -3.07 -14.82
C LEU A 176 8.02 -2.74 -14.44
N SER A 177 7.58 -1.56 -14.82
CA SER A 177 6.17 -1.18 -14.76
C SER A 177 5.32 -2.10 -15.64
N LYS A 178 4.01 -2.16 -15.41
CA LYS A 178 3.06 -2.94 -16.25
C LYS A 178 3.17 -2.64 -17.74
N SER A 179 3.67 -1.46 -18.13
CA SER A 179 3.91 -1.10 -19.53
C SER A 179 5.25 -1.61 -20.08
N GLY A 180 6.10 -2.20 -19.26
CA GLY A 180 7.47 -2.63 -19.64
C GLY A 180 8.45 -1.51 -19.94
N LYS A 181 8.04 -0.23 -19.82
CA LYS A 181 8.83 0.92 -20.28
C LYS A 181 9.67 1.59 -19.20
N ASN A 182 9.33 1.39 -17.95
CA ASN A 182 9.95 2.08 -16.81
C ASN A 182 10.20 1.10 -15.69
N LEU A 183 11.22 1.38 -14.86
CA LEU A 183 11.42 0.62 -13.64
C LEU A 183 10.20 0.78 -12.70
N GLY A 184 9.78 -0.34 -12.13
CA GLY A 184 8.72 -0.39 -11.13
C GLY A 184 9.23 0.08 -9.76
N TYR A 185 8.30 0.55 -8.95
CA TYR A 185 8.54 0.93 -7.55
C TYR A 185 7.31 0.63 -6.67
N SER A 186 6.51 -0.37 -7.06
CA SER A 186 5.42 -0.89 -6.23
C SER A 186 5.96 -1.64 -5.01
N ALA A 187 5.08 -1.94 -4.04
CA ALA A 187 5.44 -2.75 -2.88
C ALA A 187 6.02 -4.10 -3.32
N GLU A 188 5.40 -4.75 -4.30
CA GLU A 188 5.85 -5.99 -4.90
C GLU A 188 7.29 -5.92 -5.44
N VAL A 189 7.60 -4.88 -6.24
CA VAL A 189 8.93 -4.67 -6.80
C VAL A 189 9.96 -4.42 -5.71
N MET A 190 9.62 -3.61 -4.71
CA MET A 190 10.54 -3.34 -3.60
C MET A 190 10.74 -4.58 -2.72
N ALA A 191 9.71 -5.39 -2.51
CA ALA A 191 9.81 -6.65 -1.77
C ALA A 191 10.73 -7.65 -2.50
N ARG A 192 10.62 -7.78 -3.82
CA ARG A 192 11.54 -8.58 -4.64
C ARG A 192 12.98 -8.11 -4.47
N TYR A 193 13.21 -6.82 -4.57
CA TYR A 193 14.55 -6.24 -4.48
C TYR A 193 15.20 -6.48 -3.12
N VAL A 194 14.50 -6.17 -2.02
CA VAL A 194 15.12 -6.22 -0.69
C VAL A 194 15.27 -7.63 -0.13
N ASN A 195 14.44 -8.58 -0.60
CA ASN A 195 14.48 -9.98 -0.17
C ASN A 195 15.23 -10.88 -1.16
N SER A 196 15.69 -10.35 -2.30
CA SER A 196 16.30 -11.11 -3.40
C SER A 196 15.42 -12.27 -3.91
N HIS A 197 14.09 -12.08 -3.87
CA HIS A 197 13.09 -13.02 -4.36
C HIS A 197 12.46 -12.48 -5.65
N THR A 198 12.99 -12.89 -6.79
CA THR A 198 12.57 -12.39 -8.11
C THR A 198 11.18 -12.81 -8.54
N ASP A 199 10.63 -13.86 -7.91
CA ASP A 199 9.35 -14.49 -8.23
C ASP A 199 8.20 -14.13 -7.29
N TYR A 200 8.43 -13.24 -6.32
CA TYR A 200 7.34 -12.80 -5.44
C TYR A 200 6.24 -12.09 -6.24
N VAL A 201 5.00 -12.53 -6.04
CA VAL A 201 3.78 -11.94 -6.64
C VAL A 201 2.85 -11.50 -5.51
N GLU A 202 2.38 -10.27 -5.60
CA GLU A 202 1.43 -9.68 -4.65
C GLU A 202 0.06 -10.39 -4.75
N SER A 203 -0.51 -10.74 -3.62
CA SER A 203 -1.77 -11.48 -3.56
C SER A 203 -3.00 -10.62 -3.84
N HIS A 204 -2.84 -9.30 -3.78
CA HIS A 204 -3.92 -8.32 -3.89
C HIS A 204 -5.03 -8.54 -2.86
N THR A 205 -4.65 -8.79 -1.62
CA THR A 205 -5.54 -8.78 -0.47
C THR A 205 -4.99 -7.82 0.58
N ALA A 206 -5.85 -7.01 1.18
CA ALA A 206 -5.40 -5.98 2.12
C ALA A 206 -4.50 -6.54 3.25
N LEU A 207 -4.77 -7.77 3.73
CA LEU A 207 -3.96 -8.37 4.80
C LEU A 207 -2.56 -8.80 4.33
N ASP A 208 -2.47 -9.47 3.18
CA ASP A 208 -1.16 -9.94 2.72
C ASP A 208 -0.31 -8.76 2.27
N ASP A 209 -0.92 -7.76 1.65
CA ASP A 209 -0.24 -6.55 1.21
C ASP A 209 0.25 -5.74 2.42
N SER A 210 -0.57 -5.55 3.46
CA SER A 210 -0.13 -4.91 4.71
C SER A 210 0.98 -5.68 5.45
N LYS A 211 1.03 -7.02 5.35
CA LYS A 211 2.14 -7.83 5.89
C LYS A 211 3.46 -7.55 5.18
N VAL A 212 3.44 -7.50 3.86
CA VAL A 212 4.62 -7.18 3.04
C VAL A 212 5.10 -5.77 3.31
N GLU A 213 4.21 -4.82 3.34
CA GLU A 213 4.51 -3.41 3.61
C GLU A 213 5.06 -3.20 5.04
N PHE A 214 4.56 -3.95 6.01
CA PHE A 214 5.11 -3.94 7.37
C PHE A 214 6.55 -4.47 7.41
N GLU A 215 6.85 -5.55 6.68
CA GLU A 215 8.22 -6.06 6.58
C GLU A 215 9.14 -5.08 5.82
N LEU A 216 8.66 -4.42 4.78
CA LEU A 216 9.39 -3.33 4.12
C LEU A 216 9.72 -2.21 5.12
N THR A 217 8.76 -1.82 5.97
CA THR A 217 8.99 -0.82 7.01
C THR A 217 10.06 -1.29 8.01
N ARG A 218 10.05 -2.56 8.44
CA ARG A 218 11.08 -3.14 9.31
C ARG A 218 12.47 -3.11 8.66
N ILE A 219 12.56 -3.55 7.41
CA ILE A 219 13.83 -3.57 6.66
C ILE A 219 14.39 -2.14 6.55
N PHE A 220 13.54 -1.18 6.24
CA PHE A 220 13.93 0.22 6.16
C PHE A 220 14.40 0.75 7.52
N CYS A 221 13.61 0.56 8.57
CA CYS A 221 13.95 1.03 9.92
C CYS A 221 15.20 0.37 10.50
N ASN A 222 15.52 -0.87 10.13
CA ASN A 222 16.77 -1.50 10.53
C ASN A 222 18.00 -0.82 9.96
N ARG A 223 17.90 -0.19 8.79
CA ARG A 223 19.02 0.48 8.09
C ARG A 223 19.03 1.99 8.28
N TYR A 224 17.85 2.62 8.36
CA TYR A 224 17.67 4.07 8.25
C TYR A 224 16.75 4.64 9.33
N PHE A 225 16.81 4.14 10.57
CA PHE A 225 15.85 4.53 11.62
C PHE A 225 15.88 6.03 11.94
N ASP A 226 17.07 6.64 12.01
CA ASP A 226 17.19 8.06 12.29
C ASP A 226 16.63 8.91 11.14
N ASP A 227 16.87 8.50 9.90
CA ASP A 227 16.22 9.12 8.72
C ASP A 227 14.71 8.94 8.77
N PHE A 228 14.22 7.74 9.15
CA PHE A 228 12.80 7.48 9.29
C PHE A 228 12.14 8.47 10.25
N LYS A 229 12.68 8.60 11.45
CA LYS A 229 12.15 9.52 12.46
C LYS A 229 12.22 10.98 12.04
N LYS A 230 13.30 11.39 11.38
CA LYS A 230 13.55 12.79 11.03
C LYS A 230 12.80 13.23 9.78
N ASP A 231 12.80 12.39 8.74
CA ASP A 231 12.46 12.82 7.38
C ASP A 231 11.11 12.28 6.89
N PHE A 232 10.59 11.21 7.51
CA PHE A 232 9.41 10.51 7.02
C PHE A 232 8.25 10.46 8.02
N LEU A 233 8.54 10.26 9.30
CA LEU A 233 7.52 10.17 10.33
C LEU A 233 6.84 11.53 10.54
N GLY A 234 5.51 11.56 10.43
CA GLY A 234 4.72 12.79 10.47
C GLY A 234 4.80 13.65 9.20
N ASN A 235 5.48 13.17 8.14
CA ASN A 235 5.68 13.92 6.89
C ASN A 235 5.47 13.02 5.66
N PRO A 236 4.28 12.44 5.46
CA PRO A 236 4.00 11.54 4.36
C PRO A 236 3.89 12.32 3.06
N LYS A 237 5.00 12.43 2.34
CA LYS A 237 5.00 13.04 1.01
C LYS A 237 4.51 12.02 0.00
N GLY A 238 3.52 12.41 -0.80
CA GLY A 238 3.13 11.62 -1.95
C GLY A 238 4.27 11.55 -2.98
N VAL A 239 4.54 10.35 -3.50
CA VAL A 239 5.54 10.16 -4.54
C VAL A 239 4.93 10.52 -5.89
N SER A 240 5.43 11.58 -6.51
CA SER A 240 5.06 11.91 -7.89
C SER A 240 5.95 11.16 -8.88
N TRP A 241 5.39 10.80 -10.03
CA TRP A 241 6.17 10.23 -11.14
C TRP A 241 7.38 11.10 -11.52
N LYS A 242 7.26 12.42 -11.41
CA LYS A 242 8.37 13.34 -11.65
C LYS A 242 9.54 13.11 -10.68
N MET A 243 9.25 12.93 -9.39
CA MET A 243 10.30 12.62 -8.39
C MET A 243 11.03 11.31 -8.72
N VAL A 244 10.29 10.28 -9.10
CA VAL A 244 10.87 8.99 -9.51
C VAL A 244 11.76 9.19 -10.73
N LYS A 245 11.25 9.85 -11.77
CA LYS A 245 11.99 10.11 -13.01
C LYS A 245 13.26 10.93 -12.77
N ASP A 246 13.20 11.96 -11.93
CA ASP A 246 14.36 12.79 -11.60
C ASP A 246 15.44 11.97 -10.86
N ARG A 247 15.05 11.07 -9.97
CA ARG A 247 15.94 10.13 -9.30
C ARG A 247 16.58 9.14 -10.27
N LEU A 248 15.78 8.52 -11.14
CA LEU A 248 16.23 7.62 -12.17
C LEU A 248 17.26 8.28 -13.08
N SER A 249 16.95 9.50 -13.57
CA SER A 249 17.86 10.26 -14.43
C SER A 249 19.17 10.68 -13.73
N SER A 250 19.10 10.99 -12.44
CA SER A 250 20.29 11.35 -11.65
C SER A 250 21.19 10.16 -11.42
N ALA A 251 20.63 8.98 -11.10
CA ALA A 251 21.38 7.75 -10.91
C ALA A 251 22.04 7.28 -12.22
N GLU A 252 21.31 7.37 -13.35
CA GLU A 252 21.85 7.04 -14.66
C GLU A 252 23.02 7.96 -15.07
N LYS A 253 22.93 9.27 -14.79
CA LYS A 253 24.04 10.22 -15.01
C LYS A 253 25.24 9.94 -14.12
N MET A 254 25.04 9.50 -12.89
CA MET A 254 26.16 9.11 -12.01
C MET A 254 26.87 7.86 -12.56
N ARG A 255 26.10 6.86 -13.01
CA ARG A 255 26.64 5.65 -13.63
C ARG A 255 27.48 5.94 -14.88
N GLN A 256 27.05 6.86 -15.73
CA GLN A 256 27.78 7.27 -16.95
C GLN A 256 29.08 8.05 -16.66
N ARG A 257 29.25 8.58 -15.44
CA ARG A 257 30.48 9.29 -15.02
C ARG A 257 31.52 8.37 -14.40
N GLU A 258 31.11 7.19 -13.96
CA GLU A 258 31.96 6.19 -13.31
C GLU A 258 32.38 5.05 -14.26
N ALA A 259 31.77 4.98 -15.46
CA ALA A 259 32.14 4.07 -16.56
C ALA A 259 33.12 4.75 -17.53
#